data_374d23c4ebeab21f01daaaca486bd206
#
_entry.id   374d23c4ebeab21f01daaaca486bd206
#
_cell.length_a   1.000
_cell.length_b   1.000
_cell.length_c   1.000
_cell.angle_alpha   90.00
_cell.angle_beta   90.00
_cell.angle_gamma   90.00
#
_symmetry.space_group_name_H-M   'P 1'
#
loop_
_entity.id
_entity.type
_entity.pdbx_description
1 polymer ?
#
loop_
_entity_poly.entity_id
_entity_poly.type
_entity_poly.pdbx_seq_one_letter_code
_entity_poly.pdbx_strand_id
1 'polypeptide(L)'
;SARLVIDMFWAPAVAVISDNFYHFALGRKYGRRRFFLIFAIPTSIAFAAMWIPMAGGLSWLYYLVSFILFDFCLDVVLIPWEAIPAEITSTYTQRNKMGSIRMWASGLAQPLIAFVPTLFMKLLPAEHGMQTSAWALFATACVWGVIGIIFTLFVYFSSWDPILISKEKIELMLRHLDEERKRAKTPA
;
A
#
# COMPACT_ATOMS: atom_id res chain seq x y z
N SER A 1 -23.71 -1.28 8.68
CA SER A 1 -22.82 -0.13 8.45
C SER A 1 -22.51 -0.01 6.96
N ALA A 2 -22.62 1.21 6.38
CA ALA A 2 -22.42 1.43 4.93
C ALA A 2 -21.05 0.95 4.43
N ARG A 3 -20.00 1.06 5.26
CA ARG A 3 -18.65 0.56 4.96
C ARG A 3 -18.65 -0.92 4.58
N LEU A 4 -19.26 -1.78 5.37
CA LEU A 4 -19.29 -3.22 5.11
C LEU A 4 -19.93 -3.57 3.75
N VAL A 5 -20.93 -2.78 3.32
CA VAL A 5 -21.57 -2.98 2.02
C VAL A 5 -20.65 -2.56 0.88
N ILE A 6 -19.92 -1.46 1.04
CA ILE A 6 -18.94 -0.98 0.05
C ILE A 6 -17.79 -1.98 -0.06
N ASP A 7 -17.21 -2.40 1.06
CA ASP A 7 -16.09 -3.35 1.11
C ASP A 7 -16.46 -4.70 0.50
N MET A 8 -17.71 -5.16 0.68
CA MET A 8 -18.21 -6.43 0.12
C MET A 8 -18.11 -6.48 -1.42
N PHE A 9 -18.32 -5.35 -2.09
CA PHE A 9 -18.24 -5.28 -3.56
C PHE A 9 -16.88 -4.78 -4.04
N TRP A 10 -16.29 -3.83 -3.30
CA TRP A 10 -15.07 -3.14 -3.71
C TRP A 10 -13.80 -4.00 -3.53
N ALA A 11 -13.67 -4.65 -2.39
CA ALA A 11 -12.49 -5.47 -2.11
C ALA A 11 -12.29 -6.62 -3.11
N PRO A 12 -13.33 -7.41 -3.48
CA PRO A 12 -13.21 -8.40 -4.56
C PRO A 12 -12.86 -7.78 -5.92
N ALA A 13 -13.43 -6.60 -6.24
CA ALA A 13 -13.14 -5.91 -7.49
C ALA A 13 -11.66 -5.50 -7.58
N VAL A 14 -11.11 -4.91 -6.52
CA VAL A 14 -9.68 -4.56 -6.44
C VAL A 14 -8.80 -5.80 -6.54
N ALA A 15 -9.16 -6.91 -5.88
CA ALA A 15 -8.41 -8.15 -5.97
C ALA A 15 -8.35 -8.68 -7.41
N VAL A 16 -9.50 -8.74 -8.10
CA VAL A 16 -9.58 -9.18 -9.51
C VAL A 16 -8.79 -8.25 -10.43
N ILE A 17 -8.90 -6.93 -10.25
CA ILE A 17 -8.14 -5.95 -11.03
C ILE A 17 -6.63 -6.14 -10.79
N SER A 18 -6.21 -6.26 -9.53
CA SER A 18 -4.81 -6.48 -9.16
C SER A 18 -4.26 -7.77 -9.76
N ASP A 19 -5.03 -8.85 -9.75
CA ASP A 19 -4.61 -10.15 -10.29
C ASP A 19 -4.50 -10.14 -11.82
N ASN A 20 -5.41 -9.44 -12.49
CA ASN A 20 -5.43 -9.33 -13.95
C ASN A 20 -4.59 -8.17 -14.50
N PHE A 21 -3.98 -7.35 -13.63
CA PHE A 21 -3.26 -6.13 -14.04
C PHE A 21 -2.07 -6.42 -14.96
N TYR A 22 -1.60 -7.65 -14.99
CA TYR A 22 -0.54 -8.09 -15.91
C TYR A 22 -0.93 -7.96 -17.40
N HIS A 23 -2.21 -7.98 -17.75
CA HIS A 23 -2.67 -7.76 -19.12
C HIS A 23 -2.42 -6.31 -19.60
N PHE A 24 -2.28 -5.37 -18.68
CA PHE A 24 -1.96 -3.97 -19.01
C PHE A 24 -0.45 -3.75 -19.16
N ALA A 25 -0.07 -2.82 -20.04
CA ALA A 25 1.33 -2.46 -20.29
C ALA A 25 2.07 -2.01 -19.01
N LEU A 26 1.38 -1.30 -18.13
CA LEU A 26 1.92 -0.84 -16.83
C LEU A 26 2.24 -2.00 -15.90
N GLY A 27 1.36 -3.00 -15.81
CA GLY A 27 1.58 -4.18 -14.97
C GLY A 27 2.76 -5.04 -15.46
N ARG A 28 2.98 -5.07 -16.78
CA ARG A 28 4.15 -5.75 -17.37
C ARG A 28 5.47 -5.03 -17.07
N LYS A 29 5.45 -3.68 -17.00
CA LYS A 29 6.65 -2.87 -16.79
C LYS A 29 7.04 -2.76 -15.31
N TYR A 30 6.08 -2.55 -14.42
CA TYR A 30 6.32 -2.24 -13.01
C TYR A 30 6.03 -3.39 -12.05
N GLY A 31 5.47 -4.48 -12.54
CA GLY A 31 5.01 -5.59 -11.73
C GLY A 31 3.51 -5.50 -11.41
N ARG A 32 2.87 -6.65 -11.33
CA ARG A 32 1.41 -6.76 -11.17
C ARG A 32 0.92 -6.10 -9.89
N ARG A 33 1.52 -6.42 -8.75
CA ARG A 33 1.09 -5.94 -7.43
C ARG A 33 1.87 -4.73 -6.95
N ARG A 34 3.13 -4.62 -7.32
CA ARG A 34 3.99 -3.49 -6.92
C ARG A 34 3.47 -2.13 -7.39
N PHE A 35 2.84 -2.09 -8.57
CA PHE A 35 2.26 -0.86 -9.09
C PHE A 35 1.25 -0.23 -8.14
N PHE A 36 0.45 -1.05 -7.46
CA PHE A 36 -0.58 -0.56 -6.53
C PHE A 36 0.01 0.08 -5.27
N LEU A 37 1.24 -0.25 -4.89
CA LEU A 37 1.91 0.38 -3.75
C LEU A 37 2.16 1.88 -3.97
N ILE A 38 2.22 2.34 -5.22
CA ILE A 38 2.36 3.77 -5.55
C ILE A 38 1.12 4.56 -5.08
N PHE A 39 -0.04 3.90 -4.98
CA PHE A 39 -1.26 4.49 -4.44
C PHE A 39 -1.17 4.83 -2.95
N ALA A 40 -0.10 4.47 -2.25
CA ALA A 40 0.16 4.96 -0.89
C ALA A 40 0.25 6.49 -0.82
N ILE A 41 0.69 7.16 -1.88
CA ILE A 41 0.75 8.63 -1.93
C ILE A 41 -0.65 9.25 -1.87
N PRO A 42 -1.59 8.94 -2.80
CA PRO A 42 -2.95 9.46 -2.69
C PRO A 42 -3.68 8.98 -1.42
N THR A 43 -3.42 7.77 -0.93
CA THR A 43 -3.96 7.28 0.34
C THR A 43 -3.53 8.16 1.52
N SER A 44 -2.25 8.53 1.59
CA SER A 44 -1.74 9.39 2.65
C SER A 44 -2.28 10.81 2.57
N ILE A 45 -2.49 11.34 1.36
CA ILE A 45 -3.12 12.64 1.15
C ILE A 45 -4.59 12.59 1.59
N ALA A 46 -5.34 11.56 1.22
CA ALA A 46 -6.72 11.37 1.64
C ALA A 46 -6.84 11.20 3.16
N PHE A 47 -5.89 10.48 3.79
CA PHE A 47 -5.79 10.36 5.23
C PHE A 47 -5.60 11.71 5.91
N ALA A 48 -4.64 12.53 5.45
CA ALA A 48 -4.40 13.86 6.00
C ALA A 48 -5.61 14.78 5.78
N ALA A 49 -6.24 14.73 4.59
CA ALA A 49 -7.42 15.53 4.28
C ALA A 49 -8.60 15.26 5.25
N MET A 50 -8.76 14.02 5.70
CA MET A 50 -9.81 13.64 6.65
C MET A 50 -9.67 14.37 8.01
N TRP A 51 -8.46 14.81 8.38
CA TRP A 51 -8.17 15.48 9.64
C TRP A 51 -8.17 17.02 9.55
N ILE A 52 -8.47 17.59 8.38
CA ILE A 52 -8.59 19.05 8.23
C ILE A 52 -9.85 19.53 8.97
N PRO A 53 -9.72 20.45 9.95
CA PRO A 53 -10.87 20.94 10.68
C PRO A 53 -11.73 21.86 9.79
N MET A 54 -12.86 21.35 9.35
CA MET A 54 -13.85 22.11 8.56
C MET A 54 -14.98 22.62 9.46
N ALA A 55 -15.21 23.94 9.43
CA ALA A 55 -16.34 24.58 10.09
C ALA A 55 -17.43 24.87 9.06
N GLY A 56 -18.68 24.52 9.39
CA GLY A 56 -19.83 24.83 8.53
C GLY A 56 -20.93 23.76 8.54
N GLY A 57 -22.09 24.07 8.00
CA GLY A 57 -23.27 23.18 8.00
C GLY A 57 -23.08 21.90 7.12
N LEU A 58 -22.17 21.92 6.17
CA LEU A 58 -21.84 20.80 5.27
C LEU A 58 -20.59 20.02 5.68
N SER A 59 -20.04 20.29 6.87
CA SER A 59 -18.84 19.59 7.37
C SER A 59 -19.01 18.07 7.44
N TRP A 60 -20.20 17.56 7.77
CA TRP A 60 -20.50 16.14 7.81
C TRP A 60 -20.33 15.47 6.42
N LEU A 61 -20.73 16.16 5.34
CA LEU A 61 -20.59 15.65 3.97
C LEU A 61 -19.10 15.58 3.57
N TYR A 62 -18.33 16.61 3.92
CA TYR A 62 -16.89 16.62 3.70
C TYR A 62 -16.21 15.42 4.37
N TYR A 63 -16.50 15.18 5.66
CA TYR A 63 -15.90 14.04 6.37
C TYR A 63 -16.34 12.69 5.81
N LEU A 64 -17.61 12.57 5.41
CA LEU A 64 -18.13 11.36 4.79
C LEU A 64 -17.40 11.06 3.46
N VAL A 65 -17.28 12.06 2.59
CA VAL A 65 -16.61 11.90 1.29
C VAL A 65 -15.11 11.62 1.47
N SER A 66 -14.44 12.34 2.37
CA SER A 66 -13.02 12.12 2.67
C SER A 66 -12.76 10.73 3.25
N PHE A 67 -13.67 10.24 4.10
CA PHE A 67 -13.57 8.90 4.67
C PHE A 67 -13.74 7.81 3.60
N ILE A 68 -14.74 7.94 2.73
CA ILE A 68 -14.96 6.99 1.63
C ILE A 68 -13.77 6.99 0.66
N LEU A 69 -13.25 8.18 0.33
CA LEU A 69 -12.09 8.30 -0.54
C LEU A 69 -10.85 7.66 0.07
N PHE A 70 -10.61 7.89 1.36
CA PHE A 70 -9.50 7.28 2.09
C PHE A 70 -9.62 5.75 2.11
N ASP A 71 -10.80 5.22 2.46
CA ASP A 71 -11.07 3.79 2.55
C ASP A 71 -10.85 3.11 1.18
N PHE A 72 -11.37 3.73 0.11
CA PHE A 72 -11.16 3.29 -1.26
C PHE A 72 -9.67 3.23 -1.66
N CYS A 73 -8.91 4.30 -1.38
CA CYS A 73 -7.48 4.34 -1.68
C CYS A 73 -6.68 3.36 -0.83
N LEU A 74 -7.09 3.16 0.42
CA LEU A 74 -6.47 2.22 1.34
C LEU A 74 -6.60 0.77 0.84
N ASP A 75 -7.77 0.35 0.39
CA ASP A 75 -8.00 -0.99 -0.13
C ASP A 75 -7.17 -1.27 -1.39
N VAL A 76 -7.03 -0.28 -2.26
CA VAL A 76 -6.19 -0.38 -3.48
C VAL A 76 -4.73 -0.70 -3.13
N VAL A 77 -4.22 -0.23 -2.00
CA VAL A 77 -2.87 -0.52 -1.51
C VAL A 77 -2.83 -1.80 -0.69
N LEU A 78 -3.77 -1.96 0.24
CA LEU A 78 -3.76 -3.01 1.25
C LEU A 78 -3.96 -4.41 0.65
N ILE A 79 -4.93 -4.57 -0.25
CA ILE A 79 -5.26 -5.88 -0.83
C ILE A 79 -4.08 -6.46 -1.61
N PRO A 80 -3.43 -5.76 -2.57
CA PRO A 80 -2.25 -6.27 -3.23
C PRO A 80 -1.06 -6.48 -2.28
N TRP A 81 -0.91 -5.60 -1.27
CA TRP A 81 0.17 -5.71 -0.29
C TRP A 81 0.05 -6.96 0.58
N GLU A 82 -1.15 -7.32 1.01
CA GLU A 82 -1.39 -8.54 1.80
C GLU A 82 -1.14 -9.82 1.01
N ALA A 83 -1.26 -9.77 -0.29
CA ALA A 83 -1.02 -10.91 -1.17
C ALA A 83 0.48 -11.13 -1.49
N ILE A 84 1.32 -10.09 -1.42
CA ILE A 84 2.77 -10.16 -1.71
C ILE A 84 3.49 -11.23 -0.87
N PRO A 85 3.33 -11.33 0.47
CA PRO A 85 3.99 -12.35 1.27
C PRO A 85 3.65 -13.78 0.85
N ALA A 86 2.41 -14.00 0.41
CA ALA A 86 1.96 -15.33 -0.03
C ALA A 86 2.62 -15.76 -1.35
N GLU A 87 2.97 -14.81 -2.21
CA GLU A 87 3.64 -15.10 -3.49
C GLU A 87 5.15 -15.26 -3.37
N ILE A 88 5.77 -14.51 -2.46
CA ILE A 88 7.24 -14.56 -2.27
C ILE A 88 7.67 -15.81 -1.51
N THR A 89 6.81 -16.32 -0.62
CA THR A 89 7.15 -17.47 0.24
C THR A 89 6.72 -18.79 -0.37
N SER A 90 7.70 -19.68 -0.60
CA SER A 90 7.45 -21.03 -1.13
C SER A 90 7.12 -22.08 -0.07
N THR A 91 7.49 -21.84 1.20
CA THR A 91 7.31 -22.82 2.28
C THR A 91 6.38 -22.27 3.38
N TYR A 92 5.60 -23.16 3.97
CA TYR A 92 4.69 -22.84 5.08
C TYR A 92 5.41 -22.20 6.28
N THR A 93 6.61 -22.67 6.59
CA THR A 93 7.44 -22.14 7.69
C THR A 93 7.85 -20.68 7.45
N GLN A 94 8.22 -20.32 6.23
CA GLN A 94 8.57 -18.94 5.87
C GLN A 94 7.34 -18.03 5.96
N ARG A 95 6.18 -18.50 5.51
CA ARG A 95 4.93 -17.75 5.59
C ARG A 95 4.54 -17.46 7.03
N ASN A 96 4.63 -18.46 7.91
CA ASN A 96 4.35 -18.29 9.35
C ASN A 96 5.33 -17.30 10.00
N LYS A 97 6.63 -17.39 9.67
CA LYS A 97 7.64 -16.45 10.18
C LYS A 97 7.35 -15.02 9.77
N MET A 98 6.97 -14.77 8.51
CA MET A 98 6.58 -13.44 8.05
C MET A 98 5.32 -12.93 8.75
N GLY A 99 4.31 -13.79 8.93
CA GLY A 99 3.11 -13.47 9.70
C GLY A 99 3.42 -13.09 11.13
N SER A 100 4.27 -13.85 11.81
CA SER A 100 4.70 -13.55 13.19
C SER A 100 5.44 -12.21 13.28
N ILE A 101 6.36 -11.93 12.38
CA ILE A 101 7.08 -10.63 12.33
C ILE A 101 6.09 -9.48 12.14
N ARG A 102 5.10 -9.64 11.24
CA ARG A 102 4.04 -8.64 11.04
C ARG A 102 3.23 -8.38 12.30
N MET A 103 2.85 -9.43 13.04
CA MET A 103 2.11 -9.29 14.29
C MET A 103 2.94 -8.57 15.37
N TRP A 104 4.22 -8.91 15.52
CA TRP A 104 5.13 -8.21 16.42
C TRP A 104 5.30 -6.73 16.07
N ALA A 105 5.52 -6.44 14.78
CA ALA A 105 5.64 -5.06 14.30
C ALA A 105 4.36 -4.25 14.57
N SER A 106 3.19 -4.83 14.32
CA SER A 106 1.90 -4.20 14.62
C SER A 106 1.71 -3.93 16.11
N GLY A 107 2.09 -4.89 16.97
CA GLY A 107 2.03 -4.73 18.42
C GLY A 107 2.93 -3.61 18.95
N LEU A 108 4.12 -3.44 18.36
CA LEU A 108 5.03 -2.34 18.70
C LEU A 108 4.56 -0.98 18.16
N ALA A 109 3.87 -0.97 17.03
CA ALA A 109 3.33 0.26 16.44
C ALA A 109 2.14 0.85 17.23
N GLN A 110 1.34 0.01 17.88
CA GLN A 110 0.14 0.43 18.64
C GLN A 110 0.44 1.52 19.68
N PRO A 111 1.40 1.38 20.62
CA PRO A 111 1.70 2.42 21.58
C PRO A 111 2.25 3.70 20.94
N LEU A 112 2.98 3.60 19.83
CA LEU A 112 3.49 4.76 19.10
C LEU A 112 2.35 5.56 18.48
N ILE A 113 1.34 4.88 17.91
CA ILE A 113 0.14 5.49 17.33
C ILE A 113 -0.62 6.29 18.39
N ALA A 114 -0.70 5.80 19.62
CA ALA A 114 -1.36 6.49 20.73
C ALA A 114 -0.52 7.62 21.31
N PHE A 115 0.81 7.46 21.36
CA PHE A 115 1.73 8.42 21.97
C PHE A 115 1.92 9.70 21.14
N VAL A 116 2.06 9.57 19.81
CA VAL A 116 2.35 10.71 18.92
C VAL A 116 1.30 11.81 18.99
N PRO A 117 -0.02 11.55 18.91
CA PRO A 117 -1.04 12.59 19.04
C PRO A 117 -0.98 13.32 20.38
N THR A 118 -0.76 12.58 21.48
CA THR A 118 -0.67 13.18 22.82
C THR A 118 0.56 14.07 22.97
N LEU A 119 1.67 13.72 22.31
CA LEU A 119 2.87 14.55 22.28
C LEU A 119 2.61 15.87 21.54
N PHE A 120 1.97 15.80 20.35
CA PHE A 120 1.63 17.00 19.58
C PHE A 120 0.65 17.90 20.31
N MET A 121 -0.34 17.35 21.01
CA MET A 121 -1.27 18.13 21.84
C MET A 121 -0.57 18.86 23.00
N LYS A 122 0.53 18.30 23.52
CA LYS A 122 1.34 18.95 24.57
C LYS A 122 2.30 19.99 24.03
N LEU A 123 2.81 19.80 22.82
CA LEU A 123 3.79 20.70 22.20
C LEU A 123 3.14 21.94 21.58
N LEU A 124 1.91 21.84 21.10
CA LEU A 124 1.15 22.97 20.57
C LEU A 124 0.40 23.66 21.74
N PRO A 125 0.76 24.91 22.08
CA PRO A 125 0.15 25.60 23.21
C PRO A 125 -1.35 25.80 23.00
N ALA A 126 -2.10 25.53 24.06
CA ALA A 126 -3.57 25.53 24.05
C ALA A 126 -4.20 26.94 24.10
N GLU A 127 -3.58 27.94 23.48
CA GLU A 127 -4.05 29.34 23.56
C GLU A 127 -5.42 29.58 22.92
N HIS A 128 -5.91 28.68 22.09
CA HIS A 128 -7.15 28.84 21.31
C HIS A 128 -8.15 27.67 21.44
N GLY A 129 -8.10 26.89 22.51
CA GLY A 129 -9.13 25.90 22.84
C GLY A 129 -9.23 24.71 21.85
N MET A 130 -10.46 24.29 21.51
CA MET A 130 -10.76 23.09 20.71
C MET A 130 -10.15 23.13 19.30
N GLN A 131 -9.95 24.30 18.72
CA GLN A 131 -9.41 24.47 17.37
C GLN A 131 -7.92 24.12 17.30
N THR A 132 -7.16 24.39 18.35
CA THR A 132 -5.73 24.03 18.43
C THR A 132 -5.52 22.53 18.48
N SER A 133 -6.39 21.80 19.19
CA SER A 133 -6.32 20.34 19.25
C SER A 133 -6.65 19.68 17.91
N ALA A 134 -7.55 20.25 17.11
CA ALA A 134 -7.87 19.75 15.78
C ALA A 134 -6.69 19.89 14.79
N TRP A 135 -5.98 21.02 14.84
CA TRP A 135 -4.76 21.21 14.04
C TRP A 135 -3.60 20.32 14.49
N ALA A 136 -3.50 20.01 15.78
CA ALA A 136 -2.52 19.04 16.29
C ALA A 136 -2.79 17.62 15.75
N LEU A 137 -4.06 17.23 15.64
CA LEU A 137 -4.43 15.96 15.02
C LEU A 137 -4.12 15.93 13.52
N PHE A 138 -4.37 17.03 12.80
CA PHE A 138 -3.98 17.16 11.40
C PHE A 138 -2.45 17.02 11.20
N ALA A 139 -1.66 17.72 12.02
CA ALA A 139 -0.20 17.61 11.99
C ALA A 139 0.26 16.16 12.26
N THR A 140 -0.37 15.48 13.22
CA THR A 140 -0.10 14.05 13.50
C THR A 140 -0.43 13.19 12.29
N ALA A 141 -1.56 13.43 11.60
CA ALA A 141 -1.95 12.70 10.41
C ALA A 141 -0.94 12.90 9.26
N CYS A 142 -0.42 14.11 9.09
CA CYS A 142 0.63 14.38 8.11
C CYS A 142 1.92 13.59 8.42
N VAL A 143 2.35 13.55 9.67
CA VAL A 143 3.53 12.76 10.09
C VAL A 143 3.32 11.28 9.80
N TRP A 144 2.19 10.71 10.19
CA TRP A 144 1.88 9.31 9.89
C TRP A 144 1.74 9.02 8.40
N GLY A 145 1.19 9.97 7.63
CA GLY A 145 1.11 9.89 6.18
C GLY A 145 2.50 9.80 5.53
N VAL A 146 3.44 10.67 5.95
CA VAL A 146 4.83 10.64 5.44
C VAL A 146 5.53 9.35 5.82
N ILE A 147 5.40 8.89 7.07
CA ILE A 147 5.97 7.62 7.53
C ILE A 147 5.39 6.46 6.68
N GLY A 148 4.08 6.44 6.45
CA GLY A 148 3.41 5.44 5.61
C GLY A 148 3.96 5.40 4.20
N ILE A 149 4.17 6.56 3.56
CA ILE A 149 4.78 6.65 2.22
C ILE A 149 6.19 6.08 2.24
N ILE A 150 7.04 6.45 3.21
CA ILE A 150 8.41 5.98 3.30
C ILE A 150 8.47 4.46 3.41
N PHE A 151 7.68 3.87 4.32
CA PHE A 151 7.64 2.42 4.50
C PHE A 151 7.07 1.70 3.26
N THR A 152 6.05 2.25 2.61
CA THR A 152 5.49 1.64 1.40
C THR A 152 6.47 1.72 0.23
N LEU A 153 7.20 2.81 0.09
CA LEU A 153 8.28 2.92 -0.91
C LEU A 153 9.41 1.93 -0.61
N PHE A 154 9.77 1.75 0.67
CA PHE A 154 10.76 0.74 1.05
C PHE A 154 10.30 -0.67 0.64
N VAL A 155 9.03 -1.03 0.88
CA VAL A 155 8.46 -2.29 0.43
C VAL A 155 8.45 -2.38 -1.10
N TYR A 156 8.10 -1.30 -1.79
CA TYR A 156 8.10 -1.23 -3.25
C TYR A 156 9.48 -1.56 -3.84
N PHE A 157 10.55 -0.99 -3.30
CA PHE A 157 11.92 -1.26 -3.77
C PHE A 157 12.46 -2.62 -3.32
N SER A 158 12.04 -3.11 -2.15
CA SER A 158 12.49 -4.39 -1.59
C SER A 158 11.73 -5.60 -2.13
N SER A 159 10.51 -5.42 -2.65
CA SER A 159 9.70 -6.52 -3.19
C SER A 159 10.02 -6.77 -4.66
N TRP A 160 9.93 -8.02 -5.09
CA TRP A 160 10.02 -8.43 -6.50
C TRP A 160 8.75 -9.18 -6.92
N ASP A 161 8.46 -9.15 -8.22
CA ASP A 161 7.36 -9.92 -8.77
C ASP A 161 7.91 -11.25 -9.33
N PRO A 162 7.57 -12.39 -8.71
CA PRO A 162 8.10 -13.70 -9.14
C PRO A 162 7.66 -14.09 -10.55
N ILE A 163 6.52 -13.59 -11.02
CA ILE A 163 6.02 -13.85 -12.38
C ILE A 163 6.90 -13.15 -13.42
N LEU A 164 7.31 -11.91 -13.17
CA LEU A 164 8.22 -11.18 -14.07
C LEU A 164 9.58 -11.83 -14.14
N ILE A 165 10.15 -12.22 -13.00
CA ILE A 165 11.44 -12.91 -12.93
C ILE A 165 11.38 -14.26 -13.63
N SER A 166 10.29 -15.01 -13.46
CA SER A 166 10.10 -16.30 -14.12
C SER A 166 10.04 -16.15 -15.63
N LYS A 167 9.35 -15.13 -16.15
CA LYS A 167 9.27 -14.88 -17.60
C LYS A 167 10.58 -14.40 -18.17
N GLU A 168 11.29 -13.52 -17.50
CA GLU A 168 12.60 -13.05 -17.93
C GLU A 168 13.60 -14.22 -18.02
N LYS A 169 13.58 -15.12 -17.04
CA LYS A 169 14.39 -16.34 -17.08
C LYS A 169 14.02 -17.26 -18.23
N ILE A 170 12.74 -17.43 -18.51
CA ILE A 170 12.25 -18.22 -19.64
C ILE A 170 12.69 -17.60 -20.97
N GLU A 171 12.54 -16.29 -21.14
CA GLU A 171 12.99 -15.59 -22.34
C GLU A 171 14.51 -15.68 -22.55
N LEU A 172 15.29 -15.52 -21.48
CA LEU A 172 16.74 -15.70 -21.53
C LEU A 172 17.11 -17.13 -21.96
N MET A 173 16.44 -18.14 -21.38
CA MET A 173 16.66 -19.53 -21.73
C MET A 173 16.30 -19.82 -23.18
N LEU A 174 15.21 -19.27 -23.68
CA LEU A 174 14.80 -19.40 -25.09
C LEU A 174 15.83 -18.74 -26.05
N ARG A 175 16.34 -17.55 -25.69
CA ARG A 175 17.40 -16.89 -26.47
C ARG A 175 18.68 -17.72 -26.55
N HIS A 176 19.12 -18.29 -25.43
CA HIS A 176 20.29 -19.18 -25.42
C HIS A 176 20.10 -20.40 -26.30
N LEU A 177 18.93 -21.03 -26.24
CA LEU A 177 18.62 -22.19 -27.11
C LEU A 177 18.59 -21.83 -28.60
N ASP A 178 18.06 -20.63 -28.94
CA ASP A 178 18.08 -20.14 -30.33
C ASP A 178 19.50 -19.84 -30.84
N GLU A 179 20.36 -19.29 -29.97
CA GLU A 179 21.76 -19.05 -30.30
C GLU A 179 22.54 -20.36 -30.51
N GLU A 180 22.35 -21.36 -29.66
CA GLU A 180 22.93 -22.68 -29.81
C GLU A 180 22.45 -23.37 -31.11
N ARG A 181 21.15 -23.24 -31.41
CA ARG A 181 20.57 -23.77 -32.65
C ARG A 181 21.14 -23.08 -33.91
N LYS A 182 21.41 -21.79 -33.85
CA LYS A 182 22.07 -21.04 -34.94
C LYS A 182 23.52 -21.48 -35.10
N ARG A 183 24.28 -21.67 -34.01
CA ARG A 183 25.67 -22.17 -34.03
C ARG A 183 25.74 -23.58 -34.60
N ALA A 184 24.82 -24.46 -34.26
CA ALA A 184 24.75 -25.81 -34.75
C ALA A 184 24.37 -25.92 -36.24
N LYS A 185 23.75 -24.88 -36.82
CA LYS A 185 23.37 -24.81 -38.25
C LYS A 185 24.40 -24.15 -39.15
N THR A 186 25.45 -23.56 -38.59
CA THR A 186 26.57 -22.97 -39.36
C THR A 186 27.71 -23.96 -39.38
N PRO A 187 27.85 -24.84 -40.42
CA PRO A 187 29.01 -25.73 -40.57
C PRO A 187 30.22 -24.85 -40.85
N ALA A 188 31.37 -25.21 -40.26
CA ALA A 188 32.67 -24.62 -40.50
C ALA A 188 33.15 -24.86 -41.93
#